data_c409e1ce49a78805ad5dc405b4b98b88
#
_entry.id   c409e1ce49a78805ad5dc405b4b98b88
#
_cell.length_a   1.000
_cell.length_b   1.000
_cell.length_c   1.000
_cell.angle_alpha   90.00
_cell.angle_beta   90.00
_cell.angle_gamma   90.00
#
_symmetry.space_group_name_H-M   'P 1'
#
loop_
_entity.id
_entity.type
_entity.pdbx_description
1 polymer ?
#
loop_
_entity_poly.entity_id
_entity_poly.type
_entity_poly.pdbx_seq_one_letter_code
_entity_poly.pdbx_strand_id
1 'polypeptide(L)'
;MGFGDSITEGADYFTSYIFPLWEKLMSAGYEFDFIGPRETKCRVGTLKCGGYSGHTVEFLDSKVDSLYRLYPADIVLLHAGHNHSVEENPVPHMIASYRSII
;
A
#
# COMPACT_ATOMS: atom_id res chain seq x y z
N MET A 1 4.96 -0.04 -6.68
CA MET A 1 4.45 -0.82 -5.52
C MET A 1 3.34 -0.05 -4.82
N GLY A 2 2.20 -0.69 -4.53
CA GLY A 2 1.24 -0.16 -3.57
C GLY A 2 1.75 -0.44 -2.16
N PHE A 3 1.83 0.57 -1.30
CA PHE A 3 2.30 0.44 0.08
C PHE A 3 1.28 1.08 1.02
N GLY A 4 0.78 0.34 2.00
CA GLY A 4 -0.28 0.84 2.86
C GLY A 4 -0.90 -0.21 3.77
N ASP A 5 -2.12 0.04 4.17
CA ASP A 5 -2.91 -0.79 5.08
C ASP A 5 -3.91 -1.72 4.35
N SER A 6 -5.07 -1.98 4.96
CA SER A 6 -6.11 -2.87 4.42
C SER A 6 -6.70 -2.39 3.09
N ILE A 7 -6.75 -1.07 2.86
CA ILE A 7 -7.25 -0.53 1.58
C ILE A 7 -6.30 -0.88 0.43
N THR A 8 -5.00 -0.96 0.71
CA THR A 8 -3.99 -1.41 -0.25
C THR A 8 -3.96 -2.94 -0.38
N GLU A 9 -4.07 -3.68 0.73
CA GLU A 9 -4.08 -5.15 0.69
C GLU A 9 -5.35 -5.71 0.05
N GLY A 10 -6.50 -5.09 0.29
CA GLY A 10 -7.80 -5.63 -0.10
C GLY A 10 -8.29 -6.71 0.85
N ALA A 11 -9.49 -7.22 0.62
CA ALA A 11 -10.10 -8.28 1.41
C ALA A 11 -11.09 -9.08 0.56
N ASP A 12 -11.63 -10.17 1.10
CA ASP A 12 -12.59 -11.01 0.38
C ASP A 12 -13.91 -10.26 0.03
N TYR A 13 -14.22 -9.21 0.78
CA TYR A 13 -15.45 -8.42 0.61
C TYR A 13 -15.24 -7.08 -0.11
N PHE A 14 -14.01 -6.71 -0.44
CA PHE A 14 -13.73 -5.54 -1.29
C PHE A 14 -12.42 -5.71 -2.05
N THR A 15 -12.37 -5.15 -3.25
CA THR A 15 -11.18 -5.17 -4.11
C THR A 15 -10.31 -3.94 -3.83
N SER A 16 -9.01 -4.14 -3.66
CA SER A 16 -8.04 -3.05 -3.54
C SER A 16 -8.07 -2.12 -4.77
N TYR A 17 -7.80 -0.84 -4.56
CA TYR A 17 -7.64 0.16 -5.64
C TYR A 17 -6.55 -0.20 -6.66
N ILE A 18 -5.61 -1.07 -6.27
CA ILE A 18 -4.52 -1.53 -7.15
C ILE A 18 -5.09 -2.22 -8.40
N PHE A 19 -6.18 -2.98 -8.27
CA PHE A 19 -6.74 -3.71 -9.39
C PHE A 19 -7.37 -2.79 -10.47
N PRO A 20 -8.30 -1.88 -10.16
CA PRO A 20 -8.80 -0.95 -11.18
C PRO A 20 -7.72 -0.03 -11.74
N LEU A 21 -6.70 0.32 -10.95
CA LEU A 21 -5.55 1.05 -11.45
C LEU A 21 -4.76 0.22 -12.47
N TRP A 22 -4.50 -1.04 -12.15
CA TRP A 22 -3.85 -1.99 -13.06
C TRP A 22 -4.60 -2.11 -14.38
N GLU A 23 -5.93 -2.31 -14.33
CA GLU A 23 -6.76 -2.38 -15.54
C GLU A 23 -6.64 -1.13 -16.42
N LYS A 24 -6.72 0.05 -15.80
CA LYS A 24 -6.63 1.34 -16.52
C LYS A 24 -5.26 1.54 -17.16
N LEU A 25 -4.19 1.23 -16.46
CA LEU A 25 -2.84 1.38 -16.98
C LEU A 25 -2.55 0.38 -18.10
N MET A 26 -2.97 -0.87 -17.96
CA MET A 26 -2.85 -1.88 -19.02
C MET A 26 -3.63 -1.49 -20.26
N SER A 27 -4.87 -1.01 -20.09
CA SER A 27 -5.70 -0.53 -21.21
C SER A 27 -5.10 0.70 -21.91
N ALA A 28 -4.34 1.52 -21.20
CA ALA A 28 -3.63 2.67 -21.75
C ALA A 28 -2.31 2.29 -22.44
N GLY A 29 -1.90 1.02 -22.43
CA GLY A 29 -0.72 0.52 -23.11
C GLY A 29 0.59 0.65 -22.33
N TYR A 30 0.53 0.89 -21.02
CA TYR A 30 1.74 0.92 -20.18
C TYR A 30 2.23 -0.50 -19.88
N GLU A 31 3.55 -0.67 -19.93
CA GLU A 31 4.24 -1.89 -19.50
C GLU A 31 4.81 -1.68 -18.10
N PHE A 32 4.33 -2.46 -17.13
CA PHE A 32 4.76 -2.34 -15.72
C PHE A 32 4.38 -3.59 -14.95
N ASP A 33 4.98 -3.77 -13.77
CA ASP A 33 4.63 -4.81 -12.80
C ASP A 33 4.34 -4.19 -11.44
N PHE A 34 3.31 -4.68 -10.76
CA PHE A 34 3.16 -4.46 -9.33
C PHE A 34 4.07 -5.43 -8.58
N ILE A 35 4.88 -4.90 -7.67
CA ILE A 35 5.82 -5.66 -6.84
C ILE A 35 5.53 -5.48 -5.36
N GLY A 36 5.96 -6.42 -4.55
CA GLY A 36 5.83 -6.38 -3.09
C GLY A 36 5.77 -7.78 -2.48
N PRO A 37 5.88 -7.89 -1.15
CA PRO A 37 5.93 -9.16 -0.43
C PRO A 37 4.56 -9.82 -0.23
N ARG A 38 3.48 -9.10 -0.50
CA ARG A 38 2.11 -9.56 -0.26
C ARG A 38 1.31 -9.57 -1.56
N GLU A 39 0.13 -10.16 -1.50
CA GLU A 39 -0.76 -10.29 -2.64
C GLU A 39 -2.14 -9.72 -2.32
N THR A 40 -2.71 -8.98 -3.27
CA THR A 40 -4.11 -8.60 -3.26
C THR A 40 -4.88 -9.43 -4.28
N LYS A 41 -6.01 -9.99 -3.88
CA LYS A 41 -6.86 -10.80 -4.75
C LYS A 41 -7.74 -9.90 -5.63
N CYS A 42 -7.94 -10.31 -6.87
CA CYS A 42 -8.85 -9.66 -7.80
C CYS A 42 -9.50 -10.69 -8.73
N ARG A 43 -10.41 -10.25 -9.59
CA ARG A 43 -11.16 -11.14 -10.49
C ARG A 43 -10.30 -11.95 -11.47
N VAL A 44 -9.12 -11.44 -11.78
CA VAL A 44 -8.20 -12.06 -12.77
C VAL A 44 -7.02 -12.78 -12.12
N GLY A 45 -7.00 -12.92 -10.79
CA GLY A 45 -5.92 -13.57 -10.05
C GLY A 45 -5.43 -12.74 -8.87
N THR A 46 -4.12 -12.56 -8.74
CA THR A 46 -3.51 -11.75 -7.68
C THR A 46 -2.54 -10.73 -8.24
N LEU A 47 -2.42 -9.59 -7.55
CA LEU A 47 -1.40 -8.59 -7.81
C LEU A 47 -0.50 -8.45 -6.59
N LYS A 48 0.79 -8.21 -6.80
CA LYS A 48 1.73 -8.00 -5.69
C LYS A 48 1.57 -6.61 -5.09
N CYS A 49 1.77 -6.51 -3.78
CA CYS A 49 1.68 -5.24 -3.04
C CYS A 49 2.49 -5.27 -1.74
N GLY A 50 2.59 -4.11 -1.09
CA GLY A 50 3.04 -3.95 0.29
C GLY A 50 1.89 -3.52 1.20
N GLY A 51 0.75 -4.20 1.12
CA GLY A 51 -0.42 -3.93 1.94
C GLY A 51 -0.38 -4.69 3.27
N TYR A 52 -0.64 -3.99 4.37
CA TYR A 52 -0.62 -4.55 5.73
C TYR A 52 -1.90 -4.18 6.48
N SER A 53 -2.92 -5.03 6.37
CA SER A 53 -4.23 -4.83 6.99
C SER A 53 -4.14 -4.56 8.49
N GLY A 54 -4.89 -3.57 8.97
CA GLY A 54 -5.00 -3.23 10.40
C GLY A 54 -3.83 -2.43 10.95
N HIS A 55 -2.79 -2.15 10.17
CA HIS A 55 -1.59 -1.47 10.63
C HIS A 55 -1.65 0.05 10.44
N THR A 56 -0.84 0.75 11.23
CA THR A 56 -0.75 2.21 11.26
C THR A 56 0.37 2.74 10.37
N VAL A 57 0.42 4.05 10.18
CA VAL A 57 1.52 4.70 9.42
C VAL A 57 2.87 4.47 10.10
N GLU A 58 2.91 4.49 11.44
CA GLU A 58 4.13 4.22 12.23
C GLU A 58 4.66 2.79 11.99
N PHE A 59 3.78 1.81 11.87
CA PHE A 59 4.17 0.46 11.49
C PHE A 59 4.79 0.43 10.10
N LEU A 60 4.17 1.12 9.14
CA LEU A 60 4.70 1.20 7.76
C LEU A 60 6.07 1.87 7.74
N ASP A 61 6.26 2.94 8.51
CA ASP A 61 7.55 3.61 8.68
C ASP A 61 8.63 2.64 9.17
N SER A 62 8.30 1.79 10.13
CA SER A 62 9.22 0.76 10.65
C SER A 62 9.60 -0.30 9.62
N LYS A 63 8.82 -0.46 8.54
CA LYS A 63 9.01 -1.50 7.51
C LYS A 63 9.62 -1.00 6.21
N VAL A 64 9.48 0.29 5.91
CA VAL A 64 9.78 0.82 4.58
C VAL A 64 11.21 0.58 4.13
N ASP A 65 12.18 0.74 5.01
CA ASP A 65 13.59 0.60 4.65
C ASP A 65 13.94 -0.82 4.20
N SER A 66 13.58 -1.83 5.00
CA SER A 66 13.80 -3.23 4.65
C SER A 66 12.96 -3.67 3.44
N LEU A 67 11.71 -3.19 3.36
CA LEU A 67 10.82 -3.49 2.27
C LEU A 67 11.34 -2.94 0.93
N TYR A 68 11.77 -1.69 0.91
CA TYR A 68 12.27 -1.05 -0.31
C TYR A 68 13.59 -1.64 -0.78
N ARG A 69 14.44 -2.10 0.14
CA ARG A 69 15.68 -2.81 -0.22
C ARG A 69 15.40 -4.14 -0.92
N LEU A 70 14.35 -4.85 -0.51
CA LEU A 70 13.97 -6.14 -1.13
C LEU A 70 13.14 -5.95 -2.41
N TYR A 71 12.34 -4.90 -2.47
CA TYR A 71 11.41 -4.59 -3.57
C TYR A 71 11.58 -3.15 -4.03
N PRO A 72 12.72 -2.80 -4.67
CA PRO A 72 12.97 -1.43 -5.11
C PRO A 72 12.04 -1.05 -6.26
N ALA A 73 11.00 -0.28 -5.95
CA ALA A 73 10.00 0.15 -6.90
C ALA A 73 10.35 1.52 -7.49
N ASP A 74 10.13 1.70 -8.78
CA ASP A 74 10.30 3.01 -9.43
C ASP A 74 9.24 4.02 -8.97
N ILE A 75 8.04 3.52 -8.65
CA ILE A 75 6.92 4.31 -8.14
C ILE A 75 6.31 3.61 -6.94
N VAL A 76 6.13 4.34 -5.84
CA VAL A 76 5.41 3.87 -4.65
C VAL A 76 4.14 4.69 -4.46
N LEU A 77 3.01 3.99 -4.34
CA LEU A 77 1.71 4.57 -4.02
C LEU A 77 1.45 4.34 -2.53
N LEU A 78 1.61 5.36 -1.72
CA LEU A 78 1.45 5.27 -0.27
C LEU A 78 0.05 5.69 0.15
N HIS A 79 -0.69 4.78 0.78
CA HIS A 79 -2.03 5.03 1.29
C HIS A 79 -2.21 4.37 2.66
N ALA A 80 -2.35 5.18 3.71
CA ALA A 80 -2.57 4.73 5.08
C ALA A 80 -3.13 5.85 5.96
N GLY A 81 -3.47 5.55 7.20
CA GLY A 81 -3.79 6.56 8.22
C GLY A 81 -5.17 6.46 8.84
N HIS A 82 -6.03 5.55 8.37
CA HIS A 82 -7.37 5.39 8.94
C HIS A 82 -7.46 4.39 10.11
N ASN A 83 -6.36 3.71 10.44
CA ASN A 83 -6.30 2.73 11.55
C ASN A 83 -5.92 3.38 12.90
N HIS A 84 -6.34 4.61 13.10
CA HIS A 84 -6.19 5.33 14.36
C HIS A 84 -7.55 5.81 14.86
N SER A 85 -7.74 5.88 16.19
CA SER A 85 -8.92 6.54 16.76
C SER A 85 -8.69 8.05 16.88
N VAL A 86 -9.78 8.81 16.88
CA VAL A 86 -9.72 10.28 17.05
C VAL A 86 -9.16 10.65 18.43
N GLU A 87 -9.43 9.84 19.44
CA GLU A 87 -9.00 10.04 20.81
C GLU A 87 -7.48 9.99 20.98
N GLU A 88 -6.77 9.29 20.10
CA GLU A 88 -5.31 9.22 20.11
C GLU A 88 -4.64 10.52 19.67
N ASN A 89 -5.39 11.45 19.09
CA ASN A 89 -4.84 12.64 18.45
C ASN A 89 -3.67 12.29 17.50
N PRO A 90 -3.90 11.43 16.48
CA PRO A 90 -2.82 10.76 15.76
C PRO A 90 -2.09 11.62 14.73
N VAL A 91 -2.67 12.75 14.33
CA VAL A 91 -2.18 13.54 13.18
C VAL A 91 -0.70 13.92 13.27
N PRO A 92 -0.18 14.45 14.42
CA PRO A 92 1.24 14.81 14.50
C PRO A 92 2.18 13.62 14.26
N HIS A 93 1.85 12.45 14.83
CA HIS A 93 2.65 11.22 14.68
C HIS A 93 2.55 10.67 13.26
N MET A 94 1.36 10.70 12.67
CA MET A 94 1.16 10.29 11.28
C MET A 94 1.98 11.14 10.31
N ILE A 95 1.98 12.46 10.47
CA ILE A 95 2.76 13.35 9.62
C ILE A 95 4.26 13.10 9.79
N ALA A 96 4.74 12.87 11.03
CA ALA A 96 6.13 12.54 11.27
C ALA A 96 6.54 11.24 10.57
N SER A 97 5.70 10.20 10.66
CA SER A 97 5.94 8.91 9.98
C SER A 97 5.91 9.03 8.47
N TYR A 98 4.96 9.77 7.90
CA TYR A 98 4.93 10.04 6.46
C TYR A 98 6.21 10.73 5.97
N ARG A 99 6.69 11.73 6.72
CA ARG A 99 7.94 12.42 6.38
C ARG A 99 9.16 11.49 6.46
N SER A 100 9.14 10.55 7.38
CA SER A 100 10.20 9.55 7.52
C SER A 100 10.21 8.56 6.35
N ILE A 101 9.02 8.13 5.91
CA ILE A 101 8.85 7.19 4.80
C ILE A 101 9.33 7.81 3.47
N ILE A 102 9.03 9.05 3.24
CA ILE A 102 9.33 9.77 1.98
C ILE A 102 10.80 10.20 1.94
#